data_acf86d17eb8a8f4a6db2fc6ba93b75ff
#
_entry.id   acf86d17eb8a8f4a6db2fc6ba93b75ff
#
_cell.length_a   1.000
_cell.length_b   1.000
_cell.length_c   1.000
_cell.angle_alpha   90.00
_cell.angle_beta   90.00
_cell.angle_gamma   90.00
#
_symmetry.space_group_name_H-M   'P 1'
#
loop_
_entity.id
_entity.type
_entity.pdbx_description
1 polymer ?
#
loop_
_entity_poly.entity_id
_entity_poly.type
_entity_poly.pdbx_seq_one_letter_code
_entity_poly.pdbx_strand_id
1 'polypeptide(L)'
;MNNKDKLEIVDILKNLVAIDSAYPPGNSTKINNYIFNYLKSAKLNLSLKGPHKDKLSLIVKNFKGNQKSIIFNSHIDTVQANKKDWLTDPFKLTKKGNYLHGLGSVNCKGSAAVQIYLAKQLKNLFPKLKENVSFTFVADEENLGPDGSFYLRKKKLINPHTLILGAPTNNNFIVEERGVFWTSVYVKGKTSHAGEPHKGINAIEKANKIIFALQTKYKKNCNKYNIQNQLSTMNIGLIKGGHNVNVVPSDAYFQIDRRITKKEKVHSSFQELKKFIQKIDPSVKVIFDTGTNGFSSNKNNIYLNKLYNSCHDVKKNKPKFLSCIGVSDGRYFANDRINIVNIGPGDGNEGHRSNEKMKISELFDYFQILCNFVKNL
;
A
#
# COMPACT_ATOMS: atom_id res chain seq x y z
N MET A 1 -25.96 8.71 11.67
CA MET A 1 -24.78 9.35 12.30
C MET A 1 -25.18 10.73 12.81
N ASN A 2 -24.92 11.03 14.07
CA ASN A 2 -25.22 12.32 14.69
C ASN A 2 -24.08 13.35 14.47
N ASN A 3 -24.32 14.61 14.85
CA ASN A 3 -23.31 15.67 14.66
C ASN A 3 -22.05 15.46 15.51
N LYS A 4 -22.17 14.87 16.70
CA LYS A 4 -21.05 14.56 17.59
C LYS A 4 -20.08 13.59 16.91
N ASP A 5 -20.60 12.51 16.31
CA ASP A 5 -19.79 11.52 15.59
C ASP A 5 -19.00 12.18 14.45
N LYS A 6 -19.68 13.06 13.67
CA LYS A 6 -19.05 13.79 12.55
C LYS A 6 -17.89 14.65 13.00
N LEU A 7 -18.09 15.42 14.07
CA LEU A 7 -17.06 16.31 14.62
C LEU A 7 -15.88 15.51 15.14
N GLU A 8 -16.13 14.40 15.84
CA GLU A 8 -15.07 13.58 16.43
C GLU A 8 -14.21 12.88 15.39
N ILE A 9 -14.83 12.34 14.30
CA ILE A 9 -14.08 11.74 13.18
C ILE A 9 -13.20 12.79 12.50
N VAL A 10 -13.71 14.00 12.27
CA VAL A 10 -12.92 15.09 11.67
C VAL A 10 -11.80 15.54 12.61
N ASP A 11 -12.02 15.59 13.92
CA ASP A 11 -10.99 15.95 14.90
C ASP A 11 -9.88 14.88 14.96
N ILE A 12 -10.24 13.59 14.93
CA ILE A 12 -9.25 12.50 14.80
C ILE A 12 -8.41 12.70 13.55
N LEU A 13 -9.03 12.92 12.39
CA LEU A 13 -8.31 13.16 11.13
C LEU A 13 -7.39 14.38 11.22
N LYS A 14 -7.87 15.47 11.82
CA LYS A 14 -7.07 16.69 12.05
C LYS A 14 -5.80 16.39 12.85
N ASN A 15 -5.93 15.62 13.95
CA ASN A 15 -4.79 15.25 14.77
C ASN A 15 -3.82 14.29 14.04
N LEU A 16 -4.34 13.34 13.27
CA LEU A 16 -3.50 12.45 12.45
C LEU A 16 -2.72 13.22 11.37
N VAL A 17 -3.37 14.17 10.68
CA VAL A 17 -2.73 15.01 9.65
C VAL A 17 -1.64 15.88 10.26
N ALA A 18 -1.86 16.42 11.46
CA ALA A 18 -0.89 17.27 12.16
C ALA A 18 0.39 16.54 12.59
N ILE A 19 0.37 15.21 12.62
CA ILE A 19 1.54 14.39 12.97
C ILE A 19 2.28 14.00 11.70
N ASP A 20 3.52 14.48 11.56
CA ASP A 20 4.41 14.04 10.48
C ASP A 20 4.82 12.57 10.71
N SER A 21 4.41 11.71 9.79
CA SER A 21 4.73 10.28 9.71
C SER A 21 5.22 9.90 8.30
N ALA A 22 5.76 10.88 7.57
CA ALA A 22 6.20 10.69 6.19
C ALA A 22 7.43 9.78 6.08
N TYR A 23 7.45 8.95 5.05
CA TYR A 23 8.61 8.15 4.68
C TYR A 23 9.38 8.82 3.52
N PRO A 24 10.71 8.89 3.60
CA PRO A 24 11.59 8.62 4.75
C PRO A 24 11.47 9.68 5.87
N PRO A 25 11.75 9.36 7.16
CA PRO A 25 12.12 8.05 7.71
C PRO A 25 10.93 7.15 8.04
N GLY A 26 9.66 7.63 8.06
CA GLY A 26 8.48 6.86 8.41
C GLY A 26 8.35 6.55 9.91
N ASN A 27 8.66 7.54 10.77
CA ASN A 27 8.55 7.36 12.22
C ASN A 27 7.10 7.34 12.69
N SER A 28 6.65 6.18 13.19
CA SER A 28 5.28 5.97 13.63
C SER A 28 5.04 6.22 15.13
N THR A 29 6.05 6.62 15.90
CA THR A 29 5.95 6.72 17.37
C THR A 29 4.90 7.72 17.83
N LYS A 30 4.94 8.95 17.31
CA LYS A 30 4.01 10.02 17.72
C LYS A 30 2.56 9.69 17.35
N ILE A 31 2.33 9.20 16.14
CA ILE A 31 0.99 8.88 15.67
C ILE A 31 0.41 7.67 16.40
N ASN A 32 1.22 6.64 16.68
CA ASN A 32 0.80 5.50 17.49
C ASN A 32 0.47 5.88 18.93
N ASN A 33 1.27 6.77 19.54
CA ASN A 33 0.99 7.26 20.88
C ASN A 33 -0.33 8.02 20.95
N TYR A 34 -0.63 8.85 19.95
CA TYR A 34 -1.92 9.53 19.84
C TYR A 34 -3.07 8.50 19.77
N ILE A 35 -3.01 7.54 18.84
CA ILE A 35 -4.07 6.55 18.66
C ILE A 35 -4.23 5.66 19.91
N PHE A 36 -3.13 5.22 20.50
CA PHE A 36 -3.15 4.41 21.72
C PHE A 36 -3.84 5.15 22.88
N ASN A 37 -3.46 6.41 23.13
CA ASN A 37 -4.05 7.23 24.19
C ASN A 37 -5.53 7.51 23.93
N TYR A 38 -5.93 7.75 22.69
CA TYR A 38 -7.33 7.94 22.31
C TYR A 38 -8.17 6.67 22.56
N LEU A 39 -7.61 5.47 22.33
CA LEU A 39 -8.31 4.20 22.44
C LEU A 39 -8.24 3.54 23.82
N LYS A 40 -7.34 3.94 24.72
CA LYS A 40 -7.12 3.23 25.98
C LYS A 40 -8.36 3.11 26.88
N SER A 41 -9.33 4.03 26.75
CA SER A 41 -10.60 3.97 27.49
C SER A 41 -11.68 3.12 26.81
N ALA A 42 -11.43 2.56 25.62
CA ALA A 42 -12.42 1.80 24.84
C ALA A 42 -12.65 0.35 25.35
N LYS A 43 -11.95 -0.07 26.42
CA LYS A 43 -12.03 -1.44 26.98
C LYS A 43 -11.72 -2.53 25.93
N LEU A 44 -10.76 -2.25 25.04
CA LEU A 44 -10.22 -3.16 24.03
C LEU A 44 -8.80 -3.60 24.40
N ASN A 45 -8.33 -4.68 23.80
CA ASN A 45 -6.94 -5.12 23.97
C ASN A 45 -6.03 -4.40 22.97
N LEU A 46 -5.18 -3.52 23.48
CA LEU A 46 -4.23 -2.73 22.68
C LEU A 46 -2.83 -3.28 22.83
N SER A 47 -2.08 -3.39 21.73
CA SER A 47 -0.67 -3.74 21.76
C SER A 47 0.10 -3.06 20.62
N LEU A 48 1.25 -2.48 20.94
CA LEU A 48 2.20 -1.95 19.98
C LEU A 48 3.21 -3.03 19.63
N LYS A 49 3.40 -3.29 18.34
CA LYS A 49 4.28 -4.34 17.80
C LYS A 49 5.02 -3.84 16.57
N GLY A 50 6.30 -4.15 16.50
CA GLY A 50 7.16 -3.80 15.35
C GLY A 50 8.58 -4.29 15.59
N PRO A 51 9.44 -4.31 14.56
CA PRO A 51 10.84 -4.73 14.71
C PRO A 51 11.70 -3.63 15.33
N HIS A 52 11.32 -2.36 15.17
CA HIS A 52 12.04 -1.17 15.63
C HIS A 52 11.12 -0.25 16.43
N LYS A 53 11.70 0.52 17.37
CA LYS A 53 10.93 1.42 18.26
C LYS A 53 10.22 2.55 17.53
N ASP A 54 10.76 2.98 16.41
CA ASP A 54 10.23 4.05 15.54
C ASP A 54 9.30 3.53 14.44
N LYS A 55 9.19 2.20 14.26
CA LYS A 55 8.33 1.56 13.26
C LYS A 55 7.37 0.55 13.91
N LEU A 56 6.60 1.03 14.88
CA LEU A 56 5.57 0.23 15.53
C LEU A 56 4.25 0.33 14.78
N SER A 57 3.49 -0.75 14.84
CA SER A 57 2.09 -0.83 14.42
C SER A 57 1.22 -1.08 15.66
N LEU A 58 0.06 -0.46 15.72
CA LEU A 58 -0.90 -0.66 16.81
C LEU A 58 -1.92 -1.74 16.40
N ILE A 59 -2.07 -2.76 17.24
CA ILE A 59 -3.10 -3.79 17.13
C ILE A 59 -4.14 -3.55 18.22
N VAL A 60 -5.42 -3.54 17.83
CA VAL A 60 -6.58 -3.32 18.71
C VAL A 60 -7.55 -4.48 18.50
N LYS A 61 -7.95 -5.19 19.56
CA LYS A 61 -8.82 -6.37 19.49
C LYS A 61 -9.96 -6.31 20.49
N ASN A 62 -11.16 -6.77 20.11
CA ASN A 62 -12.28 -6.96 21.05
C ASN A 62 -12.20 -8.31 21.80
N PHE A 63 -11.21 -9.14 21.51
CA PHE A 63 -10.95 -10.47 22.07
C PHE A 63 -9.50 -10.60 22.55
N LYS A 64 -9.19 -11.68 23.27
CA LYS A 64 -7.82 -12.02 23.71
C LYS A 64 -7.19 -13.06 22.76
N GLY A 65 -5.86 -13.05 22.69
CA GLY A 65 -5.11 -14.05 21.91
C GLY A 65 -5.04 -13.74 20.40
N ASN A 66 -4.84 -14.80 19.58
CA ASN A 66 -4.67 -14.70 18.13
C ASN A 66 -5.69 -15.56 17.37
N GLN A 67 -6.95 -15.46 17.75
CA GLN A 67 -8.06 -16.12 17.07
C GLN A 67 -8.28 -15.52 15.68
N LYS A 68 -8.91 -16.30 14.78
CA LYS A 68 -9.34 -15.77 13.47
C LYS A 68 -10.30 -14.61 13.66
N SER A 69 -10.12 -13.57 12.86
CA SER A 69 -10.89 -12.33 13.01
C SER A 69 -11.12 -11.61 11.68
N ILE A 70 -12.09 -10.71 11.66
CA ILE A 70 -12.20 -9.65 10.68
C ILE A 70 -11.20 -8.57 11.11
N ILE A 71 -10.32 -8.15 10.19
CA ILE A 71 -9.34 -7.10 10.47
C ILE A 71 -9.64 -5.89 9.60
N PHE A 72 -9.86 -4.75 10.24
CA PHE A 72 -9.81 -3.43 9.63
C PHE A 72 -8.36 -2.94 9.70
N ASN A 73 -7.76 -2.66 8.56
CA ASN A 73 -6.36 -2.25 8.45
C ASN A 73 -6.26 -0.89 7.77
N SER A 74 -5.44 0.00 8.30
CA SER A 74 -5.05 1.24 7.62
C SER A 74 -3.60 1.55 7.95
N HIS A 75 -2.83 2.01 6.95
CA HIS A 75 -1.51 2.53 7.21
C HIS A 75 -1.59 3.95 7.77
N ILE A 76 -0.57 4.33 8.55
CA ILE A 76 -0.49 5.61 9.25
C ILE A 76 0.73 6.44 8.82
N ASP A 77 1.60 5.87 8.01
CA ASP A 77 2.65 6.60 7.30
C ASP A 77 2.11 7.28 6.04
N THR A 78 2.88 8.20 5.49
CA THR A 78 2.56 8.95 4.27
C THR A 78 3.81 9.10 3.40
N VAL A 79 3.64 9.49 2.15
CA VAL A 79 4.73 10.03 1.33
C VAL A 79 5.18 11.39 1.88
N GLN A 80 6.37 11.86 1.46
CA GLN A 80 6.84 13.21 1.81
C GLN A 80 6.01 14.29 1.10
N ALA A 81 5.87 15.45 1.75
CA ALA A 81 5.29 16.64 1.16
C ALA A 81 6.36 17.72 0.97
N ASN A 82 6.47 18.24 -0.25
CA ASN A 82 7.20 19.48 -0.48
C ASN A 82 6.24 20.66 -0.22
N LYS A 83 6.43 21.37 0.90
CA LYS A 83 5.53 22.48 1.31
C LYS A 83 5.36 23.57 0.25
N LYS A 84 6.36 23.78 -0.62
CA LYS A 84 6.31 24.77 -1.71
C LYS A 84 5.24 24.47 -2.76
N ASP A 85 4.85 23.20 -2.89
CA ASP A 85 3.87 22.74 -3.89
C ASP A 85 2.43 22.74 -3.32
N TRP A 86 2.26 23.13 -2.04
CA TRP A 86 0.97 23.10 -1.36
C TRP A 86 0.39 24.50 -1.21
N LEU A 87 -0.90 24.64 -1.52
CA LEU A 87 -1.69 25.89 -1.32
C LEU A 87 -2.10 26.12 0.14
N THR A 88 -2.00 25.06 0.97
CA THR A 88 -2.23 25.10 2.41
C THR A 88 -1.13 24.29 3.09
N ASP A 89 -0.90 24.47 4.40
CA ASP A 89 0.06 23.64 5.13
C ASP A 89 -0.37 22.16 5.04
N PRO A 90 0.46 21.24 4.48
CA PRO A 90 0.13 19.82 4.37
C PRO A 90 -0.14 19.13 5.72
N PHE A 91 0.43 19.65 6.81
CA PHE A 91 0.24 19.15 8.17
C PHE A 91 -0.88 19.85 8.95
N LYS A 92 -1.69 20.65 8.27
CA LYS A 92 -2.86 21.30 8.87
C LYS A 92 -4.12 20.95 8.08
N LEU A 93 -4.98 20.10 8.65
CA LEU A 93 -6.25 19.78 8.00
C LEU A 93 -7.07 21.05 7.77
N THR A 94 -7.30 21.40 6.53
CA THR A 94 -8.00 22.61 6.12
C THR A 94 -9.29 22.29 5.38
N LYS A 95 -10.42 22.80 5.87
CA LYS A 95 -11.72 22.68 5.19
C LYS A 95 -11.86 23.80 4.16
N LYS A 96 -12.11 23.43 2.89
CA LYS A 96 -12.50 24.37 1.82
C LYS A 96 -13.76 23.82 1.12
N GLY A 97 -14.87 24.50 1.30
CA GLY A 97 -16.18 24.02 0.83
C GLY A 97 -16.52 22.65 1.41
N ASN A 98 -16.76 21.69 0.52
CA ASN A 98 -17.11 20.30 0.88
C ASN A 98 -15.88 19.36 0.96
N TYR A 99 -14.67 19.91 0.96
CA TYR A 99 -13.43 19.13 0.96
C TYR A 99 -12.58 19.39 2.20
N LEU A 100 -11.88 18.36 2.63
CA LEU A 100 -10.80 18.39 3.61
C LEU A 100 -9.48 18.22 2.86
N HIS A 101 -8.54 19.17 3.11
CA HIS A 101 -7.20 19.17 2.51
C HIS A 101 -6.16 18.88 3.59
N GLY A 102 -5.18 18.05 3.29
CA GLY A 102 -4.06 17.73 4.18
C GLY A 102 -3.37 16.44 3.76
N LEU A 103 -2.09 16.31 4.04
CA LEU A 103 -1.28 15.16 3.67
C LEU A 103 -1.80 13.88 4.34
N GLY A 104 -2.04 12.85 3.53
CA GLY A 104 -2.60 11.58 3.99
C GLY A 104 -4.11 11.64 4.26
N SER A 105 -4.80 12.78 4.03
CA SER A 105 -6.26 12.86 4.23
C SER A 105 -7.00 11.84 3.36
N VAL A 106 -6.46 11.51 2.20
CA VAL A 106 -6.94 10.49 1.28
C VAL A 106 -6.19 9.17 1.49
N ASN A 107 -4.85 9.20 1.50
CA ASN A 107 -4.01 8.00 1.57
C ASN A 107 -3.08 7.99 2.81
N CYS A 108 -3.46 7.40 3.97
CA CYS A 108 -4.70 6.66 4.27
C CYS A 108 -5.30 7.12 5.61
N LYS A 109 -4.89 8.34 6.13
CA LYS A 109 -5.29 8.85 7.46
C LYS A 109 -6.81 9.07 7.56
N GLY A 110 -7.50 9.34 6.43
CA GLY A 110 -8.96 9.45 6.40
C GLY A 110 -9.64 8.13 6.77
N SER A 111 -9.23 7.03 6.15
CA SER A 111 -9.71 5.69 6.49
C SER A 111 -9.33 5.33 7.94
N ALA A 112 -8.09 5.62 8.35
CA ALA A 112 -7.62 5.39 9.71
C ALA A 112 -8.48 6.12 10.74
N ALA A 113 -8.82 7.39 10.52
CA ALA A 113 -9.65 8.19 11.43
C ALA A 113 -11.03 7.54 11.67
N VAL A 114 -11.67 7.07 10.61
CA VAL A 114 -12.95 6.36 10.70
C VAL A 114 -12.81 5.04 11.46
N GLN A 115 -11.78 4.25 11.16
CA GLN A 115 -11.52 2.97 11.82
C GLN A 115 -11.16 3.15 13.31
N ILE A 116 -10.41 4.21 13.66
CA ILE A 116 -10.10 4.57 15.05
C ILE A 116 -11.39 4.91 15.80
N TYR A 117 -12.27 5.74 15.21
CA TYR A 117 -13.53 6.09 15.83
C TYR A 117 -14.46 4.87 15.99
N LEU A 118 -14.56 4.03 14.97
CA LEU A 118 -15.30 2.77 15.05
C LEU A 118 -14.76 1.87 16.17
N ALA A 119 -13.45 1.72 16.28
CA ALA A 119 -12.81 0.96 17.36
C ALA A 119 -13.20 1.52 18.74
N LYS A 120 -13.13 2.86 18.91
CA LYS A 120 -13.54 3.54 20.14
C LYS A 120 -14.98 3.24 20.53
N GLN A 121 -15.89 3.21 19.56
CA GLN A 121 -17.32 3.03 19.75
C GLN A 121 -17.78 1.58 19.67
N LEU A 122 -16.89 0.63 19.36
CA LEU A 122 -17.26 -0.75 19.01
C LEU A 122 -18.18 -1.40 20.06
N LYS A 123 -17.78 -1.35 21.34
CA LYS A 123 -18.56 -1.95 22.43
C LYS A 123 -19.84 -1.20 22.75
N ASN A 124 -19.86 0.11 22.54
CA ASN A 124 -21.03 0.94 22.79
C ASN A 124 -22.12 0.74 21.72
N LEU A 125 -21.69 0.72 20.43
CA LEU A 125 -22.61 0.57 19.31
C LEU A 125 -23.04 -0.89 19.10
N PHE A 126 -22.16 -1.85 19.42
CA PHE A 126 -22.37 -3.27 19.17
C PHE A 126 -22.10 -4.14 20.40
N PRO A 127 -22.87 -3.94 21.51
CA PRO A 127 -22.62 -4.65 22.78
C PRO A 127 -22.83 -6.17 22.68
N LYS A 128 -23.58 -6.64 21.68
CA LYS A 128 -23.86 -8.07 21.43
C LYS A 128 -22.99 -8.68 20.33
N LEU A 129 -21.97 -7.97 19.84
CA LEU A 129 -21.08 -8.46 18.77
C LEU A 129 -20.33 -9.72 19.25
N LYS A 130 -20.59 -10.84 18.56
CA LYS A 130 -19.93 -12.14 18.84
C LYS A 130 -18.68 -12.35 18.00
N GLU A 131 -18.59 -11.69 16.83
CA GLU A 131 -17.44 -11.82 15.94
C GLU A 131 -16.17 -11.23 16.54
N ASN A 132 -15.07 -11.90 16.27
CA ASN A 132 -13.75 -11.39 16.58
C ASN A 132 -13.39 -10.28 15.59
N VAL A 133 -13.28 -9.07 16.08
CA VAL A 133 -12.90 -7.89 15.28
C VAL A 133 -11.59 -7.32 15.79
N SER A 134 -10.72 -7.02 14.86
CA SER A 134 -9.44 -6.34 15.12
C SER A 134 -9.30 -5.11 14.25
N PHE A 135 -8.50 -4.17 14.73
CA PHE A 135 -8.03 -3.02 13.94
C PHE A 135 -6.51 -3.03 13.98
N THR A 136 -5.89 -2.73 12.84
CA THR A 136 -4.44 -2.58 12.75
C THR A 136 -4.11 -1.25 12.09
N PHE A 137 -3.35 -0.43 12.81
CA PHE A 137 -2.83 0.84 12.32
C PHE A 137 -1.34 0.63 12.09
N VAL A 138 -0.95 0.49 10.83
CA VAL A 138 0.36 -0.04 10.44
C VAL A 138 1.28 1.03 9.91
N ALA A 139 2.55 0.87 10.18
CA ALA A 139 3.64 1.66 9.61
C ALA A 139 4.16 1.00 8.32
N ASP A 140 5.00 1.72 7.56
CA ASP A 140 5.88 1.20 6.52
C ASP A 140 5.18 0.68 5.25
N GLU A 141 3.94 1.13 4.99
CA GLU A 141 3.22 0.75 3.77
C GLU A 141 3.79 1.46 2.53
N GLU A 142 4.03 2.77 2.63
CA GLU A 142 4.51 3.62 1.54
C GLU A 142 5.93 3.29 1.06
N ASN A 143 6.68 2.55 1.86
CA ASN A 143 8.00 2.05 1.52
C ASN A 143 7.97 0.64 0.90
N LEU A 144 6.80 0.03 0.71
CA LEU A 144 6.67 -1.41 0.45
C LEU A 144 7.44 -2.26 1.48
N GLY A 145 7.58 -1.74 2.70
CA GLY A 145 8.50 -2.21 3.71
C GLY A 145 8.00 -3.42 4.49
N PRO A 146 8.93 -4.12 5.16
CA PRO A 146 8.61 -5.33 5.90
C PRO A 146 8.12 -5.07 7.32
N ASP A 147 8.12 -3.82 7.81
CA ASP A 147 8.02 -3.51 9.24
C ASP A 147 6.57 -3.34 9.73
N GLY A 148 5.63 -3.17 8.80
CA GLY A 148 4.20 -3.04 9.06
C GLY A 148 3.43 -4.37 9.00
N SER A 149 2.46 -4.47 8.11
CA SER A 149 1.58 -5.63 7.95
C SER A 149 2.33 -6.95 7.70
N PHE A 150 3.44 -6.91 6.95
CA PHE A 150 4.28 -8.08 6.75
C PHE A 150 4.86 -8.62 8.07
N TYR A 151 5.41 -7.73 8.92
CA TYR A 151 5.93 -8.11 10.23
C TYR A 151 4.84 -8.74 11.10
N LEU A 152 3.66 -8.09 11.18
CA LEU A 152 2.55 -8.58 11.99
C LEU A 152 2.11 -10.00 11.55
N ARG A 153 2.02 -10.21 10.23
CA ARG A 153 1.69 -11.52 9.64
C ARG A 153 2.79 -12.55 9.91
N LYS A 154 4.05 -12.23 9.60
CA LYS A 154 5.21 -13.12 9.76
C LYS A 154 5.37 -13.58 11.21
N LYS A 155 5.14 -12.69 12.17
CA LYS A 155 5.19 -13.00 13.60
C LYS A 155 3.90 -13.62 14.14
N LYS A 156 2.91 -13.88 13.29
CA LYS A 156 1.60 -14.45 13.66
C LYS A 156 0.90 -13.65 14.76
N LEU A 157 1.04 -12.33 14.77
CA LEU A 157 0.41 -11.42 15.73
C LEU A 157 -1.04 -11.11 15.37
N ILE A 158 -1.39 -11.30 14.11
CA ILE A 158 -2.73 -11.15 13.53
C ILE A 158 -3.09 -12.39 12.73
N ASN A 159 -4.38 -12.70 12.68
CA ASN A 159 -4.91 -13.90 12.01
C ASN A 159 -6.24 -13.57 11.30
N PRO A 160 -6.20 -12.90 10.14
CA PRO A 160 -7.41 -12.56 9.42
C PRO A 160 -8.05 -13.78 8.75
N HIS A 161 -9.39 -13.87 8.75
CA HIS A 161 -10.15 -14.59 7.74
C HIS A 161 -10.72 -13.63 6.69
N THR A 162 -10.87 -12.36 7.08
CA THR A 162 -11.27 -11.25 6.21
C THR A 162 -10.46 -10.03 6.57
N LEU A 163 -9.84 -9.40 5.57
CA LEU A 163 -9.02 -8.21 5.71
C LEU A 163 -9.68 -7.07 4.92
N ILE A 164 -10.08 -6.04 5.64
CA ILE A 164 -10.68 -4.81 5.09
C ILE A 164 -9.65 -3.70 5.22
N LEU A 165 -9.03 -3.34 4.10
CA LEU A 165 -8.03 -2.28 4.07
C LEU A 165 -8.69 -0.94 3.77
N GLY A 166 -8.36 0.06 4.57
CA GLY A 166 -8.65 1.44 4.26
C GLY A 166 -7.85 1.87 3.02
N ALA A 167 -8.55 2.40 2.02
CA ALA A 167 -7.91 2.84 0.78
C ALA A 167 -8.79 3.89 0.07
N PRO A 168 -8.19 4.78 -0.73
CA PRO A 168 -8.94 5.82 -1.45
C PRO A 168 -9.67 5.22 -2.67
N THR A 169 -10.90 4.82 -2.49
CA THR A 169 -11.71 4.15 -3.51
C THR A 169 -13.05 4.82 -3.78
N ASN A 170 -13.29 6.04 -3.24
CA ASN A 170 -14.60 6.67 -3.23
C ASN A 170 -15.69 5.73 -2.65
N ASN A 171 -15.33 4.95 -1.61
CA ASN A 171 -16.16 3.90 -1.02
C ASN A 171 -16.65 2.85 -2.06
N ASN A 172 -15.83 2.53 -3.04
CA ASN A 172 -16.01 1.40 -3.94
C ASN A 172 -15.05 0.26 -3.55
N PHE A 173 -15.05 -0.85 -4.28
CA PHE A 173 -14.37 -2.07 -3.91
C PHE A 173 -13.18 -2.38 -4.82
N ILE A 174 -12.01 -2.62 -4.24
CA ILE A 174 -10.90 -3.30 -4.90
C ILE A 174 -10.73 -4.66 -4.22
N VAL A 175 -11.03 -5.72 -4.94
CA VAL A 175 -10.94 -7.12 -4.47
C VAL A 175 -9.87 -7.91 -5.22
N GLU A 176 -9.12 -7.22 -6.09
CA GLU A 176 -8.10 -7.81 -6.93
C GLU A 176 -6.98 -6.81 -7.18
N GLU A 177 -5.75 -7.19 -6.89
CA GLU A 177 -4.55 -6.39 -7.11
C GLU A 177 -3.50 -7.17 -7.88
N ARG A 178 -2.67 -6.44 -8.64
CA ARG A 178 -1.49 -7.01 -9.29
C ARG A 178 -0.40 -7.30 -8.26
N GLY A 179 0.46 -8.26 -8.59
CA GLY A 179 1.73 -8.42 -7.89
C GLY A 179 2.77 -7.42 -8.40
N VAL A 180 3.84 -7.31 -7.65
CA VAL A 180 4.99 -6.47 -7.96
C VAL A 180 6.28 -7.18 -7.58
N PHE A 181 7.35 -6.93 -8.33
CA PHE A 181 8.70 -7.20 -7.86
C PHE A 181 9.69 -6.21 -8.46
N TRP A 182 10.76 -5.96 -7.69
CA TRP A 182 11.88 -5.13 -8.10
C TRP A 182 13.12 -5.98 -8.30
N THR A 183 13.93 -5.56 -9.25
CA THR A 183 15.13 -6.30 -9.66
C THR A 183 16.25 -5.32 -9.95
N SER A 184 17.40 -5.56 -9.34
CA SER A 184 18.64 -4.85 -9.58
C SER A 184 19.51 -5.61 -10.58
N VAL A 185 20.05 -4.89 -11.55
CA VAL A 185 20.92 -5.43 -12.61
C VAL A 185 22.26 -4.72 -12.58
N TYR A 186 23.32 -5.48 -12.30
CA TYR A 186 24.70 -4.99 -12.24
C TYR A 186 25.48 -5.49 -13.45
N VAL A 187 26.05 -4.57 -14.21
CA VAL A 187 26.79 -4.83 -15.44
C VAL A 187 28.25 -4.47 -15.21
N LYS A 188 29.17 -5.40 -15.50
CA LYS A 188 30.61 -5.20 -15.40
C LYS A 188 31.21 -5.03 -16.78
N GLY A 189 32.17 -4.14 -16.86
CA GLY A 189 33.03 -3.86 -17.99
C GLY A 189 34.52 -3.86 -17.60
N LYS A 190 35.33 -3.12 -18.34
CA LYS A 190 36.77 -2.95 -18.10
C LYS A 190 37.15 -1.52 -18.48
N THR A 191 37.81 -0.81 -17.56
CA THR A 191 38.28 0.56 -17.83
C THR A 191 39.39 0.60 -18.91
N SER A 192 39.37 1.68 -19.67
CA SER A 192 40.50 2.14 -20.52
C SER A 192 40.35 3.64 -20.75
N HIS A 193 41.37 4.27 -21.31
CA HIS A 193 41.28 5.66 -21.75
C HIS A 193 40.26 5.79 -22.89
N ALA A 194 39.41 6.82 -22.89
CA ALA A 194 38.37 6.98 -23.91
C ALA A 194 38.91 7.14 -25.34
N GLY A 195 40.15 7.57 -25.51
CA GLY A 195 40.84 7.61 -26.80
C GLY A 195 41.23 6.21 -27.34
N GLU A 196 41.18 5.18 -26.49
CA GLU A 196 41.48 3.79 -26.87
C GLU A 196 40.39 2.83 -26.35
N PRO A 197 39.12 3.03 -26.77
CA PRO A 197 37.98 2.31 -26.18
C PRO A 197 38.05 0.80 -26.46
N HIS A 198 38.74 0.38 -27.51
CA HIS A 198 38.94 -1.02 -27.87
C HIS A 198 39.77 -1.82 -26.85
N LYS A 199 40.53 -1.15 -25.96
CA LYS A 199 41.29 -1.78 -24.86
C LYS A 199 40.44 -2.03 -23.62
N GLY A 200 39.22 -1.44 -23.57
CA GLY A 200 38.26 -1.57 -22.50
C GLY A 200 37.02 -2.37 -22.89
N ILE A 201 36.09 -2.46 -21.96
CA ILE A 201 34.71 -2.99 -22.17
C ILE A 201 33.73 -2.00 -21.52
N ASN A 202 32.94 -1.30 -22.32
CA ASN A 202 32.05 -0.27 -21.85
C ASN A 202 30.80 -0.89 -21.19
N ALA A 203 30.68 -0.74 -19.87
CA ALA A 203 29.56 -1.26 -19.10
C ALA A 203 28.24 -0.54 -19.44
N ILE A 204 28.26 0.75 -19.81
CA ILE A 204 27.08 1.50 -20.22
C ILE A 204 26.55 0.96 -21.56
N GLU A 205 27.40 0.68 -22.52
CA GLU A 205 27.00 0.10 -23.82
C GLU A 205 26.39 -1.31 -23.63
N LYS A 206 27.00 -2.13 -22.77
CA LYS A 206 26.45 -3.45 -22.39
C LYS A 206 25.08 -3.29 -21.74
N ALA A 207 24.93 -2.37 -20.78
CA ALA A 207 23.64 -2.09 -20.11
C ALA A 207 22.59 -1.61 -21.12
N ASN A 208 22.96 -0.69 -22.03
CA ASN A 208 22.06 -0.21 -23.09
C ASN A 208 21.57 -1.34 -24.00
N LYS A 209 22.44 -2.26 -24.41
CA LYS A 209 22.06 -3.43 -25.21
C LYS A 209 21.03 -4.30 -24.50
N ILE A 210 21.19 -4.52 -23.18
CA ILE A 210 20.25 -5.28 -22.37
C ILE A 210 18.93 -4.51 -22.26
N ILE A 211 18.97 -3.22 -21.94
CA ILE A 211 17.79 -2.34 -21.81
C ILE A 211 16.99 -2.31 -23.11
N PHE A 212 17.66 -2.15 -24.25
CA PHE A 212 17.01 -2.18 -25.56
C PHE A 212 16.28 -3.50 -25.82
N ALA A 213 16.93 -4.64 -25.51
CA ALA A 213 16.30 -5.95 -25.66
C ALA A 213 15.12 -6.14 -24.69
N LEU A 214 15.23 -5.64 -23.47
CA LEU A 214 14.12 -5.64 -22.50
C LEU A 214 12.91 -4.86 -23.02
N GLN A 215 13.13 -3.66 -23.56
CA GLN A 215 12.07 -2.79 -24.06
C GLN A 215 11.42 -3.34 -25.35
N THR A 216 12.21 -3.88 -26.27
CA THR A 216 11.74 -4.30 -27.60
C THR A 216 11.20 -5.72 -27.63
N LYS A 217 11.78 -6.65 -26.83
CA LYS A 217 11.43 -8.09 -26.86
C LYS A 217 10.73 -8.54 -25.58
N TYR A 218 11.38 -8.36 -24.42
CA TYR A 218 10.80 -8.87 -23.16
C TYR A 218 9.48 -8.21 -22.79
N LYS A 219 9.38 -6.88 -22.92
CA LYS A 219 8.13 -6.14 -22.64
C LYS A 219 6.96 -6.61 -23.52
N LYS A 220 7.22 -6.94 -24.79
CA LYS A 220 6.20 -7.53 -25.67
C LYS A 220 5.75 -8.90 -25.20
N ASN A 221 6.68 -9.74 -24.71
CA ASN A 221 6.36 -11.06 -24.17
C ASN A 221 5.49 -10.99 -22.90
N CYS A 222 5.54 -9.92 -22.13
CA CYS A 222 4.69 -9.74 -20.96
C CYS A 222 3.20 -9.64 -21.35
N ASN A 223 2.87 -9.19 -22.57
CA ASN A 223 1.49 -9.01 -23.02
C ASN A 223 0.68 -10.31 -23.00
N LYS A 224 1.32 -11.49 -23.10
CA LYS A 224 0.65 -12.81 -22.98
C LYS A 224 -0.02 -13.03 -21.61
N TYR A 225 0.44 -12.30 -20.60
CA TYR A 225 -0.08 -12.37 -19.25
C TYR A 225 -1.18 -11.33 -18.94
N ASN A 226 -1.48 -10.44 -19.89
CA ASN A 226 -2.55 -9.46 -19.72
C ASN A 226 -3.90 -10.18 -19.51
N ILE A 227 -4.73 -9.57 -18.67
CA ILE A 227 -6.12 -9.95 -18.46
C ILE A 227 -6.98 -8.68 -18.51
N GLN A 228 -8.30 -8.83 -18.59
CA GLN A 228 -9.26 -7.77 -18.91
C GLN A 228 -8.99 -6.43 -18.18
N ASN A 229 -8.63 -6.50 -16.88
CA ASN A 229 -8.46 -5.28 -16.05
C ASN A 229 -7.04 -5.15 -15.48
N GLN A 230 -6.09 -5.99 -15.91
CA GLN A 230 -4.72 -5.96 -15.42
C GLN A 230 -3.72 -6.17 -16.54
N LEU A 231 -2.77 -5.26 -16.64
CA LEU A 231 -1.65 -5.36 -17.57
C LEU A 231 -0.39 -5.83 -16.84
N SER A 232 0.32 -6.77 -17.44
CA SER A 232 1.67 -7.14 -17.03
C SER A 232 2.62 -6.09 -17.57
N THR A 233 3.30 -5.34 -16.71
CA THR A 233 4.12 -4.20 -17.12
C THR A 233 5.55 -4.29 -16.62
N MET A 234 6.46 -3.62 -17.34
CA MET A 234 7.85 -3.45 -16.95
C MET A 234 8.27 -1.99 -17.14
N ASN A 235 8.92 -1.44 -16.12
CA ASN A 235 9.52 -0.12 -16.17
C ASN A 235 10.97 -0.18 -15.68
N ILE A 236 11.86 0.58 -16.31
CA ILE A 236 13.22 0.81 -15.81
C ILE A 236 13.19 2.16 -15.12
N GLY A 237 13.20 2.12 -13.78
CA GLY A 237 13.00 3.31 -12.96
C GLY A 237 14.28 4.03 -12.56
N LEU A 238 15.44 3.34 -12.67
CA LEU A 238 16.73 3.89 -12.29
C LEU A 238 17.84 3.33 -13.17
N ILE A 239 18.79 4.20 -13.57
CA ILE A 239 20.02 3.83 -14.25
C ILE A 239 21.19 4.70 -13.76
N LYS A 240 22.36 4.08 -13.55
CA LYS A 240 23.62 4.76 -13.20
C LYS A 240 24.78 4.07 -13.91
N GLY A 241 25.83 4.80 -14.24
CA GLY A 241 27.06 4.23 -14.82
C GLY A 241 28.09 5.30 -15.16
N GLY A 242 29.37 4.91 -15.10
CA GLY A 242 30.48 5.80 -15.36
C GLY A 242 30.71 6.89 -14.30
N HIS A 243 31.92 7.49 -14.36
CA HIS A 243 32.35 8.58 -13.46
C HIS A 243 32.90 9.78 -14.22
N ASN A 244 33.63 9.55 -15.29
CA ASN A 244 34.25 10.59 -16.11
C ASN A 244 34.05 10.30 -17.60
N VAL A 245 33.88 11.36 -18.40
CA VAL A 245 33.62 11.24 -19.85
C VAL A 245 34.80 10.69 -20.62
N ASN A 246 36.04 10.91 -20.14
CA ASN A 246 37.27 10.47 -20.79
C ASN A 246 37.77 9.07 -20.36
N VAL A 247 36.93 8.28 -19.73
CA VAL A 247 37.20 6.90 -19.24
C VAL A 247 36.12 5.96 -19.74
N VAL A 248 36.48 4.79 -20.25
CA VAL A 248 35.55 3.70 -20.55
C VAL A 248 34.98 3.16 -19.21
N PRO A 249 33.67 3.20 -18.98
CA PRO A 249 33.07 2.81 -17.69
C PRO A 249 33.21 1.31 -17.41
N SER A 250 33.72 0.97 -16.23
CA SER A 250 33.84 -0.43 -15.75
C SER A 250 32.59 -1.01 -15.16
N ASP A 251 31.59 -0.16 -14.83
CA ASP A 251 30.36 -0.62 -14.21
C ASP A 251 29.18 0.24 -14.66
N ALA A 252 28.04 -0.41 -14.70
CA ALA A 252 26.72 0.22 -14.83
C ALA A 252 25.70 -0.57 -14.01
N TYR A 253 24.64 0.11 -13.60
CA TYR A 253 23.59 -0.42 -12.75
C TYR A 253 22.25 0.14 -13.19
N PHE A 254 21.20 -0.70 -13.20
CA PHE A 254 19.83 -0.25 -13.38
C PHE A 254 18.85 -1.10 -12.60
N GLN A 255 17.65 -0.52 -12.30
CA GLN A 255 16.59 -1.20 -11.60
C GLN A 255 15.32 -1.28 -12.43
N ILE A 256 14.63 -2.41 -12.28
CA ILE A 256 13.42 -2.77 -12.98
C ILE A 256 12.27 -2.92 -11.97
N ASP A 257 11.15 -2.22 -12.20
CA ASP A 257 9.84 -2.50 -11.60
C ASP A 257 9.04 -3.39 -12.55
N ARG A 258 8.58 -4.53 -12.07
CA ARG A 258 7.68 -5.44 -12.76
C ARG A 258 6.36 -5.49 -12.03
N ARG A 259 5.25 -5.21 -12.76
CA ARG A 259 3.89 -5.46 -12.28
C ARG A 259 3.37 -6.69 -12.97
N ILE A 260 2.87 -7.64 -12.18
CA ILE A 260 2.47 -8.97 -12.65
C ILE A 260 0.98 -9.20 -12.37
N THR A 261 0.30 -9.88 -13.30
CA THR A 261 -1.11 -10.22 -13.17
C THR A 261 -1.28 -11.52 -12.37
N LYS A 262 -2.51 -11.92 -12.07
CA LYS A 262 -2.79 -13.20 -11.40
C LYS A 262 -2.39 -14.45 -12.21
N LYS A 263 -2.12 -14.32 -13.51
CA LYS A 263 -1.55 -15.40 -14.34
C LYS A 263 -0.07 -15.65 -14.07
N GLU A 264 0.59 -14.77 -13.36
CA GLU A 264 2.02 -14.82 -13.06
C GLU A 264 2.25 -15.08 -11.58
N LYS A 265 3.45 -15.59 -11.26
CA LYS A 265 3.96 -15.68 -9.89
C LYS A 265 5.31 -14.98 -9.82
N VAL A 266 5.56 -14.25 -8.75
CA VAL A 266 6.79 -13.46 -8.56
C VAL A 266 8.04 -14.28 -8.85
N HIS A 267 8.16 -15.45 -8.23
CA HIS A 267 9.37 -16.26 -8.38
C HIS A 267 9.62 -16.68 -9.84
N SER A 268 8.60 -17.24 -10.51
CA SER A 268 8.74 -17.69 -11.92
C SER A 268 8.98 -16.51 -12.86
N SER A 269 8.30 -15.39 -12.68
CA SER A 269 8.48 -14.20 -13.49
C SER A 269 9.87 -13.56 -13.30
N PHE A 270 10.40 -13.58 -12.07
CA PHE A 270 11.78 -13.17 -11.83
C PHE A 270 12.78 -14.10 -12.52
N GLN A 271 12.60 -15.43 -12.44
CA GLN A 271 13.48 -16.37 -13.12
C GLN A 271 13.42 -16.24 -14.65
N GLU A 272 12.24 -15.98 -15.22
CA GLU A 272 12.07 -15.67 -16.65
C GLU A 272 12.86 -14.41 -17.05
N LEU A 273 12.72 -13.33 -16.28
CA LEU A 273 13.44 -12.07 -16.48
C LEU A 273 14.96 -12.27 -16.37
N LYS A 274 15.42 -12.95 -15.32
CA LYS A 274 16.83 -13.25 -15.09
C LYS A 274 17.43 -14.05 -16.25
N LYS A 275 16.77 -15.13 -16.67
CA LYS A 275 17.19 -15.96 -17.82
C LYS A 275 17.25 -15.14 -19.11
N PHE A 276 16.27 -14.26 -19.34
CA PHE A 276 16.25 -13.39 -20.51
C PHE A 276 17.47 -12.46 -20.54
N ILE A 277 17.81 -11.81 -19.42
CA ILE A 277 18.96 -10.91 -19.29
C ILE A 277 20.27 -11.70 -19.49
N GLN A 278 20.42 -12.83 -18.80
CA GLN A 278 21.64 -13.65 -18.86
C GLN A 278 21.84 -14.35 -20.20
N LYS A 279 20.79 -14.51 -21.02
CA LYS A 279 20.95 -14.97 -22.42
C LYS A 279 21.62 -13.90 -23.29
N ILE A 280 21.50 -12.62 -22.97
CA ILE A 280 22.15 -11.52 -23.69
C ILE A 280 23.61 -11.36 -23.23
N ASP A 281 23.81 -11.41 -21.91
CA ASP A 281 25.14 -11.35 -21.29
C ASP A 281 25.18 -12.21 -20.03
N PRO A 282 25.81 -13.39 -20.06
CA PRO A 282 25.90 -14.31 -18.93
C PRO A 282 26.65 -13.73 -17.71
N SER A 283 27.51 -12.73 -17.91
CA SER A 283 28.33 -12.11 -16.85
C SER A 283 27.55 -11.17 -15.95
N VAL A 284 26.30 -10.82 -16.31
CA VAL A 284 25.49 -9.85 -15.60
C VAL A 284 24.90 -10.45 -14.32
N LYS A 285 25.07 -9.71 -13.22
CA LYS A 285 24.46 -10.09 -11.94
C LYS A 285 23.05 -9.51 -11.85
N VAL A 286 22.05 -10.39 -11.72
CA VAL A 286 20.63 -10.03 -11.58
C VAL A 286 20.15 -10.44 -10.20
N ILE A 287 19.70 -9.48 -9.40
CA ILE A 287 19.31 -9.66 -8.00
C ILE A 287 17.82 -9.37 -7.87
N PHE A 288 17.13 -10.25 -7.14
CA PHE A 288 15.76 -10.00 -6.65
C PHE A 288 15.84 -9.11 -5.40
N ASP A 289 15.28 -7.92 -5.48
CA ASP A 289 15.30 -6.98 -4.35
C ASP A 289 14.12 -7.23 -3.40
N THR A 290 12.90 -7.21 -3.93
CA THR A 290 11.66 -7.45 -3.18
C THR A 290 10.53 -7.82 -4.14
N GLY A 291 9.46 -8.39 -3.61
CA GLY A 291 8.26 -8.64 -4.40
C GLY A 291 7.20 -9.46 -3.70
N THR A 292 5.96 -9.28 -4.14
CA THR A 292 4.79 -10.00 -3.65
C THR A 292 3.86 -10.37 -4.79
N ASN A 293 3.19 -11.52 -4.69
CA ASN A 293 2.12 -11.88 -5.60
C ASN A 293 0.94 -10.91 -5.45
N GLY A 294 0.15 -10.76 -6.50
CA GLY A 294 -1.16 -10.14 -6.42
C GLY A 294 -2.18 -11.05 -5.73
N PHE A 295 -3.30 -10.49 -5.31
CA PHE A 295 -4.41 -11.25 -4.76
C PHE A 295 -5.68 -11.08 -5.61
N SER A 296 -6.60 -12.03 -5.44
CA SER A 296 -7.95 -11.98 -6.00
C SER A 296 -8.90 -12.66 -5.02
N SER A 297 -9.82 -11.90 -4.45
CA SER A 297 -10.79 -12.39 -3.47
C SER A 297 -12.05 -12.93 -4.12
N ASN A 298 -12.68 -13.90 -3.47
CA ASN A 298 -13.96 -14.44 -3.92
C ASN A 298 -15.08 -13.43 -3.68
N LYS A 299 -15.62 -12.86 -4.76
CA LYS A 299 -16.72 -11.88 -4.71
C LYS A 299 -18.00 -12.40 -4.05
N ASN A 300 -18.19 -13.74 -4.04
CA ASN A 300 -19.37 -14.39 -3.44
C ASN A 300 -19.17 -14.72 -1.95
N ASN A 301 -18.08 -14.27 -1.32
CA ASN A 301 -17.85 -14.48 0.09
C ASN A 301 -18.89 -13.75 0.94
N ILE A 302 -19.37 -14.41 2.01
CA ILE A 302 -20.43 -13.88 2.89
C ILE A 302 -20.08 -12.51 3.50
N TYR A 303 -18.83 -12.29 3.92
CA TYR A 303 -18.42 -11.03 4.53
C TYR A 303 -18.29 -9.92 3.48
N LEU A 304 -17.80 -10.24 2.27
CA LEU A 304 -17.78 -9.30 1.16
C LEU A 304 -19.19 -8.90 0.73
N ASN A 305 -20.12 -9.86 0.68
CA ASN A 305 -21.53 -9.57 0.38
C ASN A 305 -22.18 -8.69 1.44
N LYS A 306 -21.94 -8.95 2.74
CA LYS A 306 -22.43 -8.09 3.83
C LYS A 306 -21.89 -6.67 3.71
N LEU A 307 -20.59 -6.51 3.41
CA LEU A 307 -19.97 -5.20 3.21
C LEU A 307 -20.50 -4.49 1.96
N TYR A 308 -20.69 -5.23 0.86
CA TYR A 308 -21.27 -4.72 -0.37
C TYR A 308 -22.70 -4.19 -0.16
N ASN A 309 -23.56 -4.96 0.52
CA ASN A 309 -24.92 -4.54 0.84
C ASN A 309 -24.92 -3.31 1.76
N SER A 310 -24.04 -3.28 2.77
CA SER A 310 -23.89 -2.12 3.65
C SER A 310 -23.48 -0.85 2.89
N CYS A 311 -22.62 -0.98 1.89
CA CYS A 311 -22.23 0.12 1.03
C CYS A 311 -23.40 0.57 0.13
N HIS A 312 -24.13 -0.37 -0.46
CA HIS A 312 -25.31 -0.09 -1.27
C HIS A 312 -26.38 0.67 -0.47
N ASP A 313 -26.65 0.23 0.78
CA ASP A 313 -27.65 0.83 1.66
C ASP A 313 -27.31 2.29 2.02
N VAL A 314 -26.04 2.61 2.20
CA VAL A 314 -25.59 3.98 2.51
C VAL A 314 -25.57 4.86 1.27
N LYS A 315 -24.96 4.38 0.19
CA LYS A 315 -24.76 5.18 -1.03
C LYS A 315 -26.00 5.24 -1.93
N LYS A 316 -27.01 4.37 -1.69
CA LYS A 316 -28.22 4.22 -2.51
C LYS A 316 -27.95 3.89 -3.99
N ASN A 317 -26.72 3.44 -4.30
CA ASN A 317 -26.33 2.96 -5.61
C ASN A 317 -25.39 1.73 -5.46
N LYS A 318 -25.28 0.93 -6.53
CA LYS A 318 -24.44 -0.27 -6.51
C LYS A 318 -22.97 0.11 -6.45
N PRO A 319 -22.20 -0.34 -5.44
CA PRO A 319 -20.77 -0.14 -5.40
C PRO A 319 -20.09 -0.78 -6.60
N LYS A 320 -19.06 -0.11 -7.13
CA LYS A 320 -18.29 -0.60 -8.28
C LYS A 320 -17.12 -1.46 -7.79
N PHE A 321 -16.77 -2.48 -8.58
CA PHE A 321 -15.49 -3.16 -8.44
C PHE A 321 -14.47 -2.46 -9.33
N LEU A 322 -13.46 -1.87 -8.68
CA LEU A 322 -12.40 -1.11 -9.34
C LEU A 322 -11.18 -1.99 -9.59
N SER A 323 -10.41 -1.67 -10.63
CA SER A 323 -9.06 -2.21 -10.83
C SER A 323 -8.05 -1.35 -10.09
N CYS A 324 -7.14 -1.98 -9.36
CA CYS A 324 -6.04 -1.29 -8.71
C CYS A 324 -4.79 -1.30 -9.59
N ILE A 325 -4.21 -0.12 -9.83
CA ILE A 325 -2.92 0.03 -10.52
C ILE A 325 -1.74 -0.08 -9.55
N GLY A 326 -1.96 0.24 -8.27
CA GLY A 326 -1.00 0.14 -7.18
C GLY A 326 -0.97 -1.24 -6.51
N VAL A 327 -0.40 -1.27 -5.34
CA VAL A 327 -0.41 -2.40 -4.41
C VAL A 327 -0.72 -1.87 -3.01
N SER A 328 -1.39 -2.70 -2.20
CA SER A 328 -1.68 -2.41 -0.80
C SER A 328 -1.05 -3.46 0.12
N ASP A 329 -1.19 -3.30 1.42
CA ASP A 329 -0.79 -4.31 2.39
C ASP A 329 -1.49 -5.67 2.21
N GLY A 330 -2.57 -5.72 1.43
CA GLY A 330 -3.22 -6.97 0.99
C GLY A 330 -2.26 -7.94 0.31
N ARG A 331 -1.24 -7.43 -0.38
CA ARG A 331 -0.18 -8.22 -1.04
C ARG A 331 0.51 -9.23 -0.12
N TYR A 332 0.67 -8.90 1.14
CA TYR A 332 1.33 -9.78 2.11
C TYR A 332 0.49 -10.98 2.50
N PHE A 333 -0.80 -10.95 2.20
CA PHE A 333 -1.78 -12.01 2.46
C PHE A 333 -2.23 -12.73 1.17
N ALA A 334 -1.64 -12.39 0.03
CA ALA A 334 -2.04 -12.89 -1.29
C ALA A 334 -1.99 -14.43 -1.44
N ASN A 335 -1.14 -15.10 -0.64
CA ASN A 335 -1.03 -16.56 -0.62
C ASN A 335 -1.89 -17.21 0.47
N ASP A 336 -2.55 -16.42 1.31
CA ASP A 336 -3.42 -16.90 2.36
C ASP A 336 -4.84 -17.07 1.77
N ARG A 337 -5.55 -18.11 2.16
CA ARG A 337 -6.92 -18.34 1.70
C ARG A 337 -7.91 -17.48 2.49
N ILE A 338 -7.76 -16.15 2.39
CA ILE A 338 -8.60 -15.17 3.08
C ILE A 338 -9.25 -14.22 2.08
N ASN A 339 -10.25 -13.48 2.54
CA ASN A 339 -10.89 -12.45 1.74
C ASN A 339 -10.21 -11.11 2.02
N ILE A 340 -9.82 -10.42 0.95
CA ILE A 340 -9.15 -9.12 1.03
C ILE A 340 -9.98 -8.13 0.22
N VAL A 341 -10.26 -6.98 0.80
CA VAL A 341 -10.94 -5.88 0.13
C VAL A 341 -10.34 -4.55 0.54
N ASN A 342 -10.04 -3.69 -0.44
CA ASN A 342 -9.73 -2.30 -0.19
C ASN A 342 -11.03 -1.48 -0.39
N ILE A 343 -11.35 -0.66 0.59
CA ILE A 343 -12.50 0.25 0.59
C ILE A 343 -12.22 1.43 1.51
N GLY A 344 -12.59 2.62 1.09
CA GLY A 344 -12.48 3.82 1.93
C GLY A 344 -12.80 5.10 1.19
N PRO A 345 -12.81 6.22 1.92
CA PRO A 345 -13.14 7.52 1.38
C PRO A 345 -11.99 8.08 0.52
N GLY A 346 -12.31 9.01 -0.35
CA GLY A 346 -11.36 9.70 -1.21
C GLY A 346 -11.12 9.03 -2.55
N ASP A 347 -10.69 9.83 -3.51
CA ASP A 347 -10.33 9.38 -4.85
C ASP A 347 -8.86 8.97 -4.88
N GLY A 348 -8.55 7.77 -5.36
CA GLY A 348 -7.18 7.27 -5.51
C GLY A 348 -6.28 8.16 -6.38
N ASN A 349 -6.86 8.97 -7.27
CA ASN A 349 -6.10 9.92 -8.07
C ASN A 349 -5.62 11.15 -7.28
N GLU A 350 -6.17 11.40 -6.10
CA GLU A 350 -5.76 12.50 -5.21
C GLU A 350 -4.62 12.10 -4.28
N GLY A 351 -4.42 10.81 -4.02
CA GLY A 351 -3.31 10.32 -3.21
C GLY A 351 -1.95 10.59 -3.85
N HIS A 352 -0.93 10.83 -3.03
CA HIS A 352 0.45 11.15 -3.43
C HIS A 352 0.60 12.44 -4.25
N ARG A 353 -0.38 13.32 -4.20
CA ARG A 353 -0.36 14.62 -4.87
C ARG A 353 -0.29 15.77 -3.89
N SER A 354 0.35 16.85 -4.30
CA SER A 354 0.22 18.13 -3.60
C SER A 354 -1.23 18.59 -3.61
N ASN A 355 -1.67 19.19 -2.52
CA ASN A 355 -3.06 19.64 -2.32
C ASN A 355 -4.09 18.50 -2.25
N GLU A 356 -3.64 17.32 -1.83
CA GLU A 356 -4.48 16.16 -1.56
C GLU A 356 -5.76 16.55 -0.82
N LYS A 357 -6.91 16.08 -1.33
CA LYS A 357 -8.22 16.48 -0.80
C LYS A 357 -9.24 15.35 -0.88
N MET A 358 -10.12 15.30 0.10
CA MET A 358 -11.20 14.33 0.22
C MET A 358 -12.54 15.00 0.47
N LYS A 359 -13.63 14.49 -0.12
CA LYS A 359 -14.98 14.95 0.20
C LYS A 359 -15.37 14.54 1.61
N ILE A 360 -15.89 15.50 2.38
CA ILE A 360 -16.33 15.26 3.77
C ILE A 360 -17.44 14.19 3.83
N SER A 361 -18.37 14.20 2.86
CA SER A 361 -19.45 13.21 2.79
C SER A 361 -18.92 11.78 2.69
N GLU A 362 -17.87 11.53 1.90
CA GLU A 362 -17.30 10.19 1.71
C GLU A 362 -16.71 9.63 3.01
N LEU A 363 -16.12 10.49 3.85
CA LEU A 363 -15.61 10.12 5.17
C LEU A 363 -16.74 9.63 6.08
N PHE A 364 -17.88 10.32 6.05
CA PHE A 364 -19.05 9.99 6.85
C PHE A 364 -19.80 8.76 6.32
N ASP A 365 -19.90 8.65 5.00
CA ASP A 365 -20.46 7.46 4.34
C ASP A 365 -19.64 6.22 4.71
N TYR A 366 -18.32 6.30 4.71
CA TYR A 366 -17.45 5.19 5.10
C TYR A 366 -17.72 4.73 6.53
N PHE A 367 -17.88 5.65 7.48
CA PHE A 367 -18.26 5.28 8.84
C PHE A 367 -19.60 4.55 8.90
N GLN A 368 -20.62 5.05 8.20
CA GLN A 368 -21.94 4.40 8.17
C GLN A 368 -21.89 3.02 7.51
N ILE A 369 -21.10 2.86 6.44
CA ILE A 369 -20.86 1.58 5.77
C ILE A 369 -20.27 0.57 6.75
N LEU A 370 -19.21 0.97 7.47
CA LEU A 370 -18.58 0.08 8.44
C LEU A 370 -19.48 -0.24 9.63
N CYS A 371 -20.27 0.72 10.12
CA CYS A 371 -21.26 0.47 11.17
C CYS A 371 -22.35 -0.53 10.72
N ASN A 372 -22.91 -0.35 9.52
CA ASN A 372 -23.89 -1.28 8.96
C ASN A 372 -23.30 -2.67 8.76
N PHE A 373 -22.06 -2.75 8.30
CA PHE A 373 -21.35 -4.02 8.15
C PHE A 373 -21.19 -4.73 9.49
N VAL A 374 -20.67 -4.05 10.52
CA VAL A 374 -20.47 -4.64 11.85
C VAL A 374 -21.82 -5.03 12.51
N LYS A 375 -22.87 -4.25 12.29
CA LYS A 375 -24.22 -4.57 12.79
C LYS A 375 -24.76 -5.88 12.21
N ASN A 376 -24.37 -6.22 11.00
CA ASN A 376 -24.83 -7.40 10.27
C ASN A 376 -23.91 -8.62 10.45
N LEU A 377 -22.87 -8.53 11.30
CA LEU A 377 -22.00 -9.65 11.63
C LEU A 377 -22.69 -10.59 12.62
#